data_2d17292099c9a1fc0768ac35576d3b78
#
_entry.id   2d17292099c9a1fc0768ac35576d3b78
#
_cell.length_a   1.000
_cell.length_b   1.000
_cell.length_c   1.000
_cell.angle_alpha   90.00
_cell.angle_beta   90.00
_cell.angle_gamma   90.00
#
_symmetry.space_group_name_H-M   'P 1'
#
loop_
_entity.id
_entity.type
_entity.pdbx_description
1 polymer ?
#
loop_
_entity_poly.entity_id
_entity_poly.type
_entity_poly.pdbx_seq_one_letter_code
_entity_poly.pdbx_strand_id
1 'polypeptide(L)'
;DYLQLYKESKLDDVLGEQLLEILSKYNKDAESFYKWYYSIGNIHDTLNKYCNGADSRPDIIYWIDGLGAEFLPLINTLVESSKYGYEVLVSDITRTNIPSNTHLNEFPVDGKTIVKLGELDKIAHESHYQRYNTLLKEVNTIKELITKIISDNSTGLHTIAIVSDHGLSALSRLVESKKIDKNTKHEGRYVCLGAKTDIPNDPEDVIHSNEVDGNYYKVALTHASLGSKPSHEVHGGCTPEEV
;
A
#
# COMPACT_ATOMS: atom_id res chain seq x y z
N ASP A 1 14.57 7.14 -1.57
CA ASP A 1 14.60 7.85 -2.87
C ASP A 1 13.41 7.51 -3.78
N TYR A 2 12.99 6.22 -3.89
CA TYR A 2 11.85 5.83 -4.73
C TYR A 2 10.56 6.59 -4.39
N LEU A 3 10.10 6.57 -3.14
CA LEU A 3 8.86 7.22 -2.72
C LEU A 3 8.88 8.74 -2.91
N GLN A 4 10.07 9.36 -2.89
CA GLN A 4 10.19 10.77 -3.21
C GLN A 4 9.94 11.03 -4.71
N LEU A 5 10.56 10.23 -5.59
CA LEU A 5 10.33 10.30 -7.04
C LEU A 5 8.88 9.95 -7.42
N TYR A 6 8.28 8.99 -6.70
CA TYR A 6 6.87 8.66 -6.84
C TYR A 6 5.97 9.85 -6.52
N LYS A 7 6.19 10.52 -5.37
CA LYS A 7 5.42 11.72 -4.99
C LYS A 7 5.54 12.83 -6.03
N GLU A 8 6.74 13.07 -6.53
CA GLU A 8 6.98 14.07 -7.59
C GLU A 8 6.22 13.70 -8.86
N SER A 9 6.30 12.44 -9.29
CA SER A 9 5.56 11.93 -10.45
C SER A 9 4.04 11.99 -10.26
N LYS A 10 3.55 11.67 -9.06
CA LYS A 10 2.13 11.78 -8.68
C LYS A 10 1.68 13.25 -8.72
N LEU A 11 2.49 14.16 -8.21
CA LEU A 11 2.20 15.60 -8.21
C LEU A 11 2.20 16.19 -9.62
N ASP A 12 3.16 15.81 -10.44
CA ASP A 12 3.30 16.32 -11.82
C ASP A 12 2.37 15.62 -12.82
N ASP A 13 1.75 14.51 -12.42
CA ASP A 13 0.92 13.64 -13.25
C ASP A 13 1.68 13.10 -14.48
N VAL A 14 2.97 12.83 -14.28
CA VAL A 14 3.90 12.33 -15.30
C VAL A 14 4.80 11.28 -14.67
N LEU A 15 4.99 10.17 -15.37
CA LEU A 15 5.96 9.16 -14.95
C LEU A 15 7.38 9.67 -15.23
N GLY A 16 8.07 10.12 -14.17
CA GLY A 16 9.39 10.73 -14.26
C GLY A 16 10.46 9.77 -14.78
N GLU A 17 11.41 10.26 -15.58
CA GLU A 17 12.48 9.45 -16.18
C GLU A 17 13.33 8.72 -15.14
N GLN A 18 13.66 9.37 -14.02
CA GLN A 18 14.44 8.76 -12.94
C GLN A 18 13.70 7.61 -12.28
N LEU A 19 12.38 7.75 -12.09
CA LEU A 19 11.54 6.69 -11.56
C LEU A 19 11.49 5.50 -12.53
N LEU A 20 11.29 5.75 -13.82
CA LEU A 20 11.35 4.73 -14.87
C LEU A 20 12.70 3.99 -14.90
N GLU A 21 13.80 4.71 -14.71
CA GLU A 21 15.12 4.09 -14.67
C GLU A 21 15.26 3.13 -13.49
N ILE A 22 14.80 3.52 -12.30
CA ILE A 22 14.79 2.65 -11.12
C ILE A 22 13.93 1.42 -11.38
N LEU A 23 12.69 1.60 -11.83
CA LEU A 23 11.78 0.51 -12.13
C LEU A 23 12.33 -0.44 -13.20
N SER A 24 12.97 0.10 -14.24
CA SER A 24 13.55 -0.74 -15.29
C SER A 24 14.69 -1.62 -14.79
N LYS A 25 15.41 -1.19 -13.76
CA LYS A 25 16.44 -2.03 -13.11
C LYS A 25 15.81 -3.20 -12.36
N TYR A 26 14.75 -2.95 -11.62
CA TYR A 26 14.04 -3.99 -10.89
C TYR A 26 13.28 -4.94 -11.81
N ASN A 27 12.67 -4.43 -12.88
CA ASN A 27 11.84 -5.21 -13.78
C ASN A 27 12.66 -6.09 -14.76
N LYS A 28 13.93 -5.76 -15.01
CA LYS A 28 14.81 -6.59 -15.88
C LYS A 28 15.28 -7.86 -15.21
N ASP A 29 15.21 -7.91 -13.90
CA ASP A 29 15.70 -9.01 -13.08
C ASP A 29 14.70 -9.29 -11.96
N ALA A 30 13.81 -10.24 -12.20
CA ALA A 30 12.80 -10.66 -11.23
C ALA A 30 13.42 -11.10 -9.89
N GLU A 31 14.62 -11.69 -9.91
CA GLU A 31 15.32 -12.09 -8.69
C GLU A 31 15.75 -10.87 -7.87
N SER A 32 16.26 -9.83 -8.51
CA SER A 32 16.60 -8.57 -7.84
C SER A 32 15.38 -7.87 -7.24
N PHE A 33 14.27 -7.87 -7.96
CA PHE A 33 13.01 -7.33 -7.46
C PHE A 33 12.54 -8.10 -6.22
N TYR A 34 12.51 -9.42 -6.27
CA TYR A 34 12.13 -10.24 -5.13
C TYR A 34 13.08 -10.09 -3.94
N LYS A 35 14.38 -9.99 -4.16
CA LYS A 35 15.36 -9.70 -3.09
C LYS A 35 15.04 -8.37 -2.42
N TRP A 36 14.72 -7.34 -3.20
CA TRP A 36 14.31 -6.06 -2.67
C TRP A 36 13.01 -6.17 -1.86
N TYR A 37 11.97 -6.74 -2.42
CA TYR A 37 10.68 -6.93 -1.76
C TYR A 37 10.81 -7.71 -0.44
N TYR A 38 11.51 -8.84 -0.45
CA TYR A 38 11.69 -9.63 0.76
C TYR A 38 12.73 -9.08 1.73
N SER A 39 13.51 -8.08 1.36
CA SER A 39 14.39 -7.36 2.29
C SER A 39 13.63 -6.42 3.23
N ILE A 40 12.41 -6.05 2.87
CA ILE A 40 11.52 -5.23 3.69
C ILE A 40 10.71 -6.15 4.61
N GLY A 41 10.63 -5.82 5.89
CA GLY A 41 9.87 -6.59 6.87
C GLY A 41 8.37 -6.62 6.54
N ASN A 42 7.73 -7.77 6.72
CA ASN A 42 6.28 -7.89 6.53
C ASN A 42 5.53 -7.14 7.63
N ILE A 43 4.45 -6.45 7.29
CA ILE A 43 3.66 -5.65 8.25
C ILE A 43 3.04 -6.53 9.35
N HIS A 44 2.54 -7.71 8.99
CA HIS A 44 1.92 -8.62 9.96
C HIS A 44 2.94 -9.13 10.99
N ASP A 45 4.14 -9.53 10.53
CA ASP A 45 5.22 -9.98 11.41
C ASP A 45 5.70 -8.86 12.31
N THR A 46 5.84 -7.65 11.74
CA THR A 46 6.26 -6.45 12.48
C THR A 46 5.23 -6.09 13.54
N LEU A 47 3.97 -6.03 13.19
CA LEU A 47 2.88 -5.72 14.13
C LEU A 47 2.76 -6.78 15.22
N ASN A 48 2.82 -8.07 14.86
CA ASN A 48 2.77 -9.18 15.82
C ASN A 48 3.94 -9.14 16.81
N LYS A 49 5.14 -8.77 16.36
CA LYS A 49 6.30 -8.60 17.23
C LYS A 49 6.06 -7.55 18.31
N TYR A 50 5.42 -6.42 17.96
CA TYR A 50 5.07 -5.39 18.93
C TYR A 50 3.90 -5.82 19.83
N CYS A 51 2.84 -6.39 19.28
CA CYS A 51 1.66 -6.81 20.04
C CYS A 51 1.95 -7.93 21.05
N ASN A 52 2.84 -8.85 20.71
CA ASN A 52 3.22 -10.00 21.54
C ASN A 52 4.52 -9.80 22.29
N GLY A 53 5.13 -8.61 22.25
CA GLY A 53 6.31 -8.26 23.01
C GLY A 53 6.05 -8.15 24.52
N ALA A 54 7.11 -7.97 25.30
CA ALA A 54 7.05 -7.89 26.77
C ALA A 54 6.08 -6.81 27.27
N ASP A 55 5.92 -5.72 26.54
CA ASP A 55 5.02 -4.61 26.88
C ASP A 55 3.61 -4.77 26.29
N SER A 56 3.37 -5.79 25.46
CA SER A 56 2.08 -6.05 24.79
C SER A 56 1.45 -4.80 24.14
N ARG A 57 2.26 -3.97 23.51
CA ARG A 57 1.82 -2.74 22.83
C ARG A 57 1.72 -2.97 21.31
N PRO A 58 0.89 -2.23 20.58
CA PRO A 58 0.00 -1.12 21.00
C PRO A 58 -1.29 -1.57 21.70
N ASP A 59 -1.96 -0.62 22.35
CA ASP A 59 -3.29 -0.84 22.96
C ASP A 59 -4.38 -0.81 21.90
N ILE A 60 -4.26 0.09 20.93
CA ILE A 60 -5.22 0.35 19.86
C ILE A 60 -4.48 0.37 18.52
N ILE A 61 -5.04 -0.31 17.53
CA ILE A 61 -4.53 -0.33 16.16
C ILE A 61 -5.53 0.39 15.27
N TYR A 62 -5.11 1.48 14.65
CA TYR A 62 -5.85 2.17 13.60
C TYR A 62 -5.35 1.70 12.25
N TRP A 63 -6.20 1.01 11.53
CA TRP A 63 -5.95 0.53 10.18
C TRP A 63 -6.56 1.50 9.19
N ILE A 64 -5.72 2.29 8.52
CA ILE A 64 -6.12 3.22 7.47
C ILE A 64 -5.92 2.52 6.13
N ASP A 65 -7.03 2.15 5.50
CA ASP A 65 -7.10 1.42 4.23
C ASP A 65 -6.54 2.29 3.10
N GLY A 66 -5.55 1.77 2.37
CA GLY A 66 -4.93 2.45 1.23
C GLY A 66 -3.95 3.58 1.59
N LEU A 67 -3.44 3.62 2.83
CA LEU A 67 -2.47 4.65 3.24
C LEU A 67 -1.07 4.32 2.72
N GLY A 68 -0.65 5.01 1.66
CA GLY A 68 0.67 4.83 1.06
C GLY A 68 1.82 5.32 1.95
N ALA A 69 2.96 4.65 1.85
CA ALA A 69 4.17 4.97 2.62
C ALA A 69 4.75 6.37 2.29
N GLU A 70 4.37 6.96 1.16
CA GLU A 70 4.75 8.32 0.78
C GLU A 70 4.22 9.39 1.75
N PHE A 71 3.18 9.08 2.52
CA PHE A 71 2.61 9.98 3.52
C PHE A 71 3.25 9.88 4.91
N LEU A 72 4.18 8.94 5.13
CA LEU A 72 4.83 8.75 6.42
C LEU A 72 5.45 10.02 7.03
N PRO A 73 6.15 10.89 6.26
CA PRO A 73 6.67 12.15 6.80
C PRO A 73 5.58 13.12 7.26
N LEU A 74 4.44 13.14 6.56
CA LEU A 74 3.29 13.97 6.95
C LEU A 74 2.70 13.48 8.28
N ILE A 75 2.52 12.18 8.43
CA ILE A 75 1.97 11.57 9.64
C ILE A 75 2.87 11.88 10.84
N ASN A 76 4.17 11.64 10.72
CA ASN A 76 5.13 11.94 11.78
C ASN A 76 5.05 13.42 12.20
N THR A 77 5.02 14.33 11.24
CA THR A 77 4.89 15.77 11.51
C THR A 77 3.59 16.11 12.25
N LEU A 78 2.47 15.49 11.85
CA LEU A 78 1.18 15.73 12.51
C LEU A 78 1.16 15.21 13.96
N VAL A 79 1.78 14.06 14.22
CA VAL A 79 1.90 13.50 15.57
C VAL A 79 2.76 14.40 16.43
N GLU A 80 3.99 14.72 15.99
CA GLU A 80 4.98 15.50 16.74
C GLU A 80 4.54 16.95 17.01
N SER A 81 3.82 17.55 16.04
CA SER A 81 3.29 18.90 16.20
C SER A 81 2.00 18.99 16.99
N SER A 82 1.45 17.84 17.42
CA SER A 82 0.19 17.84 18.17
C SER A 82 0.36 18.43 19.55
N LYS A 83 -0.68 19.15 20.01
CA LYS A 83 -0.72 19.72 21.38
C LYS A 83 -0.91 18.71 22.49
N TYR A 84 -1.10 17.43 22.15
CA TYR A 84 -1.45 16.36 23.09
C TYR A 84 -0.22 15.59 23.61
N GLY A 85 0.99 15.95 23.19
CA GLY A 85 2.23 15.39 23.71
C GLY A 85 2.52 13.95 23.29
N TYR A 86 1.95 13.49 22.17
CA TYR A 86 2.33 12.23 21.56
C TYR A 86 3.74 12.32 20.98
N GLU A 87 4.48 11.22 21.07
CA GLU A 87 5.76 11.05 20.40
C GLU A 87 5.73 9.82 19.50
N VAL A 88 6.50 9.86 18.42
CA VAL A 88 6.67 8.75 17.50
C VAL A 88 7.73 7.80 18.05
N LEU A 89 7.31 6.65 18.57
CA LEU A 89 8.21 5.63 19.10
C LEU A 89 8.84 4.80 18.01
N VAL A 90 8.08 4.48 16.96
CA VAL A 90 8.50 3.71 15.79
C VAL A 90 7.88 4.32 14.55
N SER A 91 8.69 4.48 13.52
CA SER A 91 8.24 4.92 12.20
C SER A 91 9.01 4.14 11.15
N ASP A 92 8.35 3.24 10.45
CA ASP A 92 8.98 2.30 9.54
C ASP A 92 8.13 2.07 8.30
N ILE A 93 8.75 1.59 7.24
CA ILE A 93 8.09 1.13 6.01
C ILE A 93 8.19 -0.38 5.99
N THR A 94 7.05 -1.02 5.84
CA THR A 94 6.93 -2.46 5.78
C THR A 94 6.29 -2.88 4.47
N ARG A 95 6.49 -4.13 4.07
CA ARG A 95 5.78 -4.70 2.93
C ARG A 95 4.48 -5.35 3.36
N THR A 96 3.52 -5.36 2.47
CA THR A 96 2.28 -6.15 2.57
C THR A 96 2.44 -7.51 1.88
N ASN A 97 1.42 -8.36 1.92
CA ASN A 97 1.36 -9.53 1.06
C ASN A 97 0.91 -9.13 -0.35
N ILE A 98 1.34 -9.89 -1.36
CA ILE A 98 0.91 -9.69 -2.75
C ILE A 98 -0.10 -10.78 -3.16
N PRO A 99 -1.15 -10.41 -3.88
CA PRO A 99 -1.56 -9.05 -4.30
C PRO A 99 -1.77 -8.08 -3.13
N SER A 100 -1.36 -6.82 -3.31
CA SER A 100 -1.53 -5.76 -2.32
C SER A 100 -2.99 -5.28 -2.27
N ASN A 101 -3.84 -6.10 -1.68
CA ASN A 101 -5.26 -5.80 -1.50
C ASN A 101 -5.71 -6.08 -0.07
N THR A 102 -6.79 -5.46 0.33
CA THR A 102 -7.34 -5.57 1.68
C THR A 102 -7.63 -7.01 2.10
N HIS A 103 -8.24 -7.80 1.23
CA HIS A 103 -8.66 -9.17 1.58
C HIS A 103 -7.49 -10.07 2.00
N LEU A 104 -6.32 -9.91 1.41
CA LEU A 104 -5.13 -10.71 1.71
C LEU A 104 -4.22 -10.06 2.75
N ASN A 105 -4.58 -8.85 3.22
CA ASN A 105 -3.78 -8.05 4.14
C ASN A 105 -4.58 -7.57 5.36
N GLU A 106 -5.65 -8.25 5.74
CA GLU A 106 -6.38 -7.98 6.98
C GLU A 106 -5.50 -8.17 8.22
N PHE A 107 -5.76 -7.39 9.27
CA PHE A 107 -5.00 -7.42 10.53
C PHE A 107 -5.77 -8.16 11.64
N PRO A 108 -5.82 -9.50 11.64
CA PRO A 108 -6.38 -10.24 12.75
C PRO A 108 -5.36 -10.26 13.90
N VAL A 109 -5.52 -9.37 14.89
CA VAL A 109 -4.68 -9.37 16.09
C VAL A 109 -5.55 -9.65 17.30
N ASP A 110 -5.39 -10.83 17.88
CA ASP A 110 -6.15 -11.28 19.04
C ASP A 110 -5.93 -10.36 20.26
N GLY A 111 -7.03 -10.04 20.93
CA GLY A 111 -7.00 -9.26 22.17
C GLY A 111 -6.69 -7.77 22.00
N LYS A 112 -6.63 -7.25 20.77
CA LYS A 112 -6.41 -5.82 20.46
C LYS A 112 -7.66 -5.17 19.88
N THR A 113 -7.84 -3.89 20.18
CA THR A 113 -8.87 -3.07 19.54
C THR A 113 -8.36 -2.62 18.18
N ILE A 114 -9.04 -3.04 17.11
CA ILE A 114 -8.71 -2.64 15.74
C ILE A 114 -9.82 -1.73 15.22
N VAL A 115 -9.45 -0.56 14.73
CA VAL A 115 -10.36 0.44 14.14
C VAL A 115 -9.99 0.61 12.67
N LYS A 116 -10.79 0.05 11.76
CA LYS A 116 -10.62 0.23 10.32
C LYS A 116 -11.22 1.54 9.85
N LEU A 117 -10.46 2.30 9.06
CA LEU A 117 -10.79 3.60 8.47
C LEU A 117 -10.59 3.51 6.95
N GLY A 118 -11.69 3.53 6.18
CA GLY A 118 -11.68 3.30 4.73
C GLY A 118 -11.91 4.56 3.88
N GLU A 119 -11.78 5.74 4.46
CA GLU A 119 -12.06 7.00 3.77
C GLU A 119 -11.06 7.30 2.67
N LEU A 120 -9.79 6.94 2.88
CA LEU A 120 -8.72 7.24 1.92
C LEU A 120 -8.85 6.36 0.66
N ASP A 121 -9.08 5.06 0.84
CA ASP A 121 -9.30 4.13 -0.27
C ASP A 121 -10.52 4.54 -1.13
N LYS A 122 -11.61 5.01 -0.52
CA LYS A 122 -12.77 5.53 -1.25
C LYS A 122 -12.43 6.72 -2.15
N ILE A 123 -11.57 7.64 -1.67
CA ILE A 123 -11.14 8.80 -2.46
C ILE A 123 -10.32 8.33 -3.66
N ALA A 124 -9.43 7.37 -3.45
CA ALA A 124 -8.59 6.80 -4.50
C ALA A 124 -9.42 6.15 -5.62
N HIS A 125 -10.50 5.47 -5.27
CA HIS A 125 -11.43 4.82 -6.19
C HIS A 125 -12.51 5.73 -6.78
N GLU A 126 -12.51 7.04 -6.50
CA GLU A 126 -13.40 7.96 -7.18
C GLU A 126 -13.21 7.92 -8.70
N SER A 127 -14.33 7.96 -9.46
CA SER A 127 -14.42 7.62 -10.88
C SER A 127 -13.58 8.47 -11.84
N HIS A 128 -13.01 9.58 -11.38
CA HIS A 128 -12.13 10.44 -12.18
C HIS A 128 -11.06 11.05 -11.30
N TYR A 129 -9.83 10.63 -11.53
CA TYR A 129 -8.67 11.26 -10.93
C TYR A 129 -8.54 12.70 -11.43
N GLN A 130 -8.61 13.65 -10.52
CA GLN A 130 -8.43 15.06 -10.79
C GLN A 130 -7.17 15.54 -10.07
N ARG A 131 -6.01 15.22 -10.62
CA ARG A 131 -4.67 15.58 -10.18
C ARG A 131 -4.57 16.31 -8.82
N TYR A 132 -4.75 17.65 -8.82
CA TYR A 132 -4.63 18.44 -7.59
C TYR A 132 -5.79 18.19 -6.60
N ASN A 133 -7.00 18.01 -7.09
CA ASN A 133 -8.15 17.84 -6.21
C ASN A 133 -8.10 16.50 -5.48
N THR A 134 -7.68 15.44 -6.13
CA THR A 134 -7.54 14.11 -5.51
C THR A 134 -6.44 14.13 -4.47
N LEU A 135 -5.24 14.61 -4.81
CA LEU A 135 -4.14 14.72 -3.86
C LEU A 135 -4.47 15.64 -2.66
N LEU A 136 -5.16 16.76 -2.88
CA LEU A 136 -5.59 17.64 -1.78
C LEU A 136 -6.62 16.96 -0.88
N LYS A 137 -7.56 16.19 -1.44
CA LYS A 137 -8.52 15.40 -0.65
C LYS A 137 -7.79 14.37 0.19
N GLU A 138 -6.86 13.61 -0.39
CA GLU A 138 -6.05 12.62 0.34
C GLU A 138 -5.32 13.25 1.52
N VAL A 139 -4.55 14.32 1.25
CA VAL A 139 -3.79 15.04 2.29
C VAL A 139 -4.72 15.56 3.39
N ASN A 140 -5.85 16.16 3.03
CA ASN A 140 -6.81 16.68 4.02
C ASN A 140 -7.44 15.55 4.82
N THR A 141 -7.83 14.45 4.17
CA THR A 141 -8.40 13.27 4.84
C THR A 141 -7.39 12.67 5.81
N ILE A 142 -6.12 12.50 5.41
CA ILE A 142 -5.06 12.03 6.30
C ILE A 142 -4.92 12.96 7.51
N LYS A 143 -4.87 14.28 7.28
CA LYS A 143 -4.80 15.27 8.38
C LYS A 143 -5.98 15.14 9.35
N GLU A 144 -7.19 15.02 8.84
CA GLU A 144 -8.40 14.86 9.64
C GLU A 144 -8.37 13.55 10.44
N LEU A 145 -8.04 12.42 9.80
CA LEU A 145 -7.94 11.11 10.45
C LEU A 145 -6.88 11.11 11.54
N ILE A 146 -5.66 11.55 11.26
CA ILE A 146 -4.57 11.58 12.25
C ILE A 146 -4.91 12.53 13.40
N THR A 147 -5.45 13.71 13.13
CA THR A 147 -5.86 14.66 14.18
C THR A 147 -6.95 14.06 15.06
N LYS A 148 -7.92 13.38 14.47
CA LYS A 148 -9.00 12.71 15.19
C LYS A 148 -8.45 11.57 16.06
N ILE A 149 -7.62 10.68 15.50
CA ILE A 149 -7.00 9.58 16.26
C ILE A 149 -6.27 10.11 17.49
N ILE A 150 -5.43 11.13 17.32
CA ILE A 150 -4.69 11.75 18.42
C ILE A 150 -5.64 12.38 19.47
N SER A 151 -6.65 13.10 19.00
CA SER A 151 -7.62 13.78 19.89
C SER A 151 -8.46 12.78 20.69
N ASP A 152 -8.98 11.75 20.04
CA ASP A 152 -9.87 10.75 20.67
C ASP A 152 -9.13 9.94 21.74
N ASN A 153 -7.81 9.81 21.63
CA ASN A 153 -6.98 9.08 22.58
C ASN A 153 -6.23 9.98 23.57
N SER A 154 -6.48 11.29 23.55
CA SER A 154 -5.73 12.27 24.37
C SER A 154 -5.96 12.19 25.87
N THR A 155 -7.00 11.52 26.34
CA THR A 155 -7.37 11.43 27.75
C THR A 155 -6.77 10.21 28.47
N GLY A 156 -6.06 9.34 27.75
CA GLY A 156 -5.45 8.12 28.29
C GLY A 156 -3.96 8.04 27.96
N LEU A 157 -3.24 7.19 28.70
CA LEU A 157 -1.85 6.82 28.36
C LEU A 157 -1.88 5.61 27.41
N HIS A 158 -2.38 5.82 26.19
CA HIS A 158 -2.48 4.76 25.19
C HIS A 158 -1.30 4.78 24.24
N THR A 159 -0.77 3.59 23.96
CA THR A 159 0.11 3.37 22.82
C THR A 159 -0.74 3.00 21.61
N ILE A 160 -0.59 3.75 20.53
CA ILE A 160 -1.39 3.62 19.31
C ILE A 160 -0.48 3.14 18.19
N ALA A 161 -0.93 2.18 17.39
CA ALA A 161 -0.35 1.91 16.09
C ALA A 161 -1.26 2.46 14.97
N ILE A 162 -0.66 3.06 13.97
CA ILE A 162 -1.29 3.43 12.70
C ILE A 162 -0.64 2.56 11.65
N VAL A 163 -1.43 1.76 10.95
CA VAL A 163 -0.97 0.78 9.95
C VAL A 163 -1.78 0.90 8.67
N SER A 164 -1.21 0.43 7.57
CA SER A 164 -1.92 0.26 6.30
C SER A 164 -1.80 -1.16 5.79
N ASP A 165 -2.80 -1.64 5.08
CA ASP A 165 -2.83 -2.95 4.44
C ASP A 165 -2.20 -2.92 3.04
N HIS A 166 -2.19 -1.78 2.37
CA HIS A 166 -1.55 -1.52 1.08
C HIS A 166 -1.45 -0.01 0.84
N GLY A 167 -0.67 0.34 -0.17
CA GLY A 167 -0.71 1.67 -0.77
C GLY A 167 -1.46 1.68 -2.10
N LEU A 168 -1.33 2.76 -2.84
CA LEU A 168 -2.08 3.04 -4.06
C LEU A 168 -1.16 3.51 -5.17
N SER A 169 -1.31 2.99 -6.39
CA SER A 169 -0.56 3.45 -7.55
C SER A 169 -1.37 4.46 -8.36
N ALA A 170 -1.00 5.73 -8.25
CA ALA A 170 -1.52 6.81 -9.08
C ALA A 170 -1.00 6.71 -10.52
N LEU A 171 0.16 6.12 -10.73
CA LEU A 171 0.88 6.12 -11.99
C LEU A 171 0.40 5.06 -12.96
N SER A 172 -0.33 4.06 -12.50
CA SER A 172 -0.97 3.05 -13.38
C SER A 172 -1.91 3.65 -14.42
N ARG A 173 -2.40 4.87 -14.19
CA ARG A 173 -3.19 5.65 -15.15
C ARG A 173 -2.35 6.21 -16.29
N LEU A 174 -1.04 6.35 -16.12
CA LEU A 174 -0.15 7.06 -17.04
C LEU A 174 0.49 6.13 -18.06
N VAL A 175 0.59 4.84 -17.73
CA VAL A 175 1.19 3.84 -18.62
C VAL A 175 0.12 3.09 -19.43
N GLU A 176 0.56 2.39 -20.47
CA GLU A 176 -0.32 1.52 -21.26
C GLU A 176 -0.66 0.25 -20.46
N SER A 177 -1.91 -0.19 -20.61
CA SER A 177 -2.36 -1.44 -19.99
C SER A 177 -1.90 -2.65 -20.79
N LYS A 178 -1.65 -3.76 -20.09
CA LYS A 178 -1.42 -5.07 -20.70
C LYS A 178 -2.73 -5.71 -21.13
N LYS A 179 -2.75 -6.23 -22.35
CA LYS A 179 -3.88 -7.03 -22.83
C LYS A 179 -3.89 -8.38 -22.12
N ILE A 180 -5.05 -8.74 -21.60
CA ILE A 180 -5.34 -10.09 -21.08
C ILE A 180 -6.49 -10.70 -21.84
N ASP A 181 -6.66 -12.01 -21.71
CA ASP A 181 -7.81 -12.69 -22.31
C ASP A 181 -9.11 -12.06 -21.78
N LYS A 182 -10.03 -11.74 -22.70
CA LYS A 182 -11.32 -11.10 -22.39
C LYS A 182 -12.18 -11.89 -21.40
N ASN A 183 -11.96 -13.18 -21.29
CA ASN A 183 -12.67 -14.06 -20.38
C ASN A 183 -12.00 -14.19 -19.00
N THR A 184 -10.82 -13.57 -18.83
CA THR A 184 -10.11 -13.61 -17.56
C THR A 184 -10.64 -12.53 -16.63
N LYS A 185 -11.19 -12.95 -15.49
CA LYS A 185 -11.58 -12.02 -14.43
C LYS A 185 -10.31 -11.43 -13.80
N HIS A 186 -10.22 -10.11 -13.77
CA HIS A 186 -9.08 -9.39 -13.22
C HIS A 186 -9.54 -8.22 -12.36
N GLU A 187 -8.65 -7.77 -11.48
CA GLU A 187 -8.86 -6.65 -10.57
C GLU A 187 -7.91 -5.47 -10.90
N GLY A 188 -7.62 -5.29 -12.19
CA GLY A 188 -6.79 -4.20 -12.69
C GLY A 188 -5.28 -4.40 -12.51
N ARG A 189 -4.80 -4.90 -11.38
CA ARG A 189 -3.36 -5.08 -11.09
C ARG A 189 -2.97 -6.55 -10.90
N TYR A 190 -3.95 -7.43 -10.74
CA TYR A 190 -3.71 -8.86 -10.58
C TYR A 190 -4.84 -9.71 -11.17
N VAL A 191 -4.54 -11.00 -11.36
CA VAL A 191 -5.48 -12.03 -11.79
C VAL A 191 -5.40 -13.19 -10.83
N CYS A 192 -6.52 -13.63 -10.28
CA CYS A 192 -6.60 -14.88 -9.51
C CYS A 192 -6.60 -16.07 -10.47
N LEU A 193 -5.63 -16.96 -10.32
CA LEU A 193 -5.46 -18.17 -11.13
C LEU A 193 -6.04 -19.42 -10.45
N GLY A 194 -6.47 -19.30 -9.20
CA GLY A 194 -6.86 -20.42 -8.37
C GLY A 194 -5.68 -21.38 -8.15
N ALA A 195 -5.91 -22.68 -8.26
CA ALA A 195 -4.88 -23.71 -8.10
C ALA A 195 -4.02 -23.96 -9.36
N LYS A 196 -4.15 -23.14 -10.40
CA LYS A 196 -3.44 -23.34 -11.68
C LYS A 196 -2.03 -22.77 -11.62
N THR A 197 -1.04 -23.62 -11.89
CA THR A 197 0.40 -23.27 -11.86
C THR A 197 1.07 -23.23 -13.24
N ASP A 198 0.42 -23.72 -14.31
CA ASP A 198 1.02 -23.90 -15.64
C ASP A 198 0.97 -22.64 -16.51
N ILE A 199 1.10 -21.47 -15.90
CA ILE A 199 1.09 -20.21 -16.63
C ILE A 199 2.54 -19.71 -16.73
N PRO A 200 3.02 -19.40 -17.95
CA PRO A 200 4.39 -18.91 -18.11
C PRO A 200 4.56 -17.55 -17.43
N ASN A 201 5.70 -17.39 -16.75
CA ASN A 201 6.12 -16.09 -16.21
C ASN A 201 6.40 -15.12 -17.35
N ASP A 202 5.98 -13.90 -17.17
CA ASP A 202 6.30 -12.75 -17.99
C ASP A 202 7.25 -11.84 -17.19
N PRO A 203 8.28 -11.22 -17.77
CA PRO A 203 9.20 -10.34 -17.05
C PRO A 203 8.53 -9.19 -16.28
N GLU A 204 7.33 -8.80 -16.69
CA GLU A 204 6.58 -7.69 -16.07
C GLU A 204 5.51 -8.14 -15.07
N ASP A 205 5.33 -9.44 -14.93
CA ASP A 205 4.36 -10.04 -14.00
C ASP A 205 5.02 -11.18 -13.24
N VAL A 206 4.54 -11.43 -12.05
CA VAL A 206 4.95 -12.58 -11.26
C VAL A 206 3.78 -13.49 -10.97
N ILE A 207 4.03 -14.80 -10.98
CA ILE A 207 3.10 -15.78 -10.44
C ILE A 207 3.47 -15.98 -8.97
N HIS A 208 2.57 -15.60 -8.09
CA HIS A 208 2.76 -15.67 -6.65
C HIS A 208 1.72 -16.60 -6.03
N SER A 209 2.17 -17.50 -5.15
CA SER A 209 1.28 -18.31 -4.31
C SER A 209 1.02 -17.55 -3.02
N ASN A 210 -0.23 -17.24 -2.75
CA ASN A 210 -0.60 -16.57 -1.51
C ASN A 210 -0.90 -17.60 -0.41
N GLU A 211 -0.27 -17.44 0.75
CA GLU A 211 -0.42 -18.39 1.87
C GLU A 211 -1.74 -18.20 2.63
N VAL A 212 -2.39 -17.04 2.49
CA VAL A 212 -3.64 -16.74 3.21
C VAL A 212 -4.80 -17.57 2.68
N ASP A 213 -4.94 -17.66 1.36
CA ASP A 213 -6.05 -18.36 0.71
C ASP A 213 -5.64 -19.56 -0.14
N GLY A 214 -4.34 -19.80 -0.29
CA GLY A 214 -3.77 -20.91 -1.05
C GLY A 214 -3.91 -20.78 -2.57
N ASN A 215 -4.33 -19.64 -3.08
CA ASN A 215 -4.46 -19.40 -4.51
C ASN A 215 -3.16 -18.88 -5.11
N TYR A 216 -3.02 -19.11 -6.42
CA TYR A 216 -1.99 -18.49 -7.23
C TYR A 216 -2.52 -17.20 -7.87
N TYR A 217 -1.70 -16.20 -7.91
CA TYR A 217 -2.01 -14.90 -8.50
C TYR A 217 -0.96 -14.52 -9.53
N LYS A 218 -1.39 -14.01 -10.65
CA LYS A 218 -0.55 -13.26 -11.58
C LYS A 218 -0.62 -11.79 -11.19
N VAL A 219 0.49 -11.21 -10.76
CA VAL A 219 0.57 -9.86 -10.19
C VAL A 219 1.47 -9.00 -11.03
N ALA A 220 1.03 -7.79 -11.37
CA ALA A 220 1.84 -6.83 -12.11
C ALA A 220 3.01 -6.30 -11.26
N LEU A 221 4.22 -6.38 -11.79
CA LEU A 221 5.44 -5.83 -11.18
C LEU A 221 5.75 -4.40 -11.65
N THR A 222 5.12 -3.99 -12.74
CA THR A 222 5.24 -2.64 -13.31
C THR A 222 4.00 -1.82 -12.98
N HIS A 223 3.98 -0.55 -13.35
CA HIS A 223 2.76 0.27 -13.25
C HIS A 223 1.66 -0.11 -14.24
N ALA A 224 1.91 -1.00 -15.19
CA ALA A 224 0.92 -1.43 -16.16
C ALA A 224 -0.29 -2.09 -15.49
N SER A 225 -1.49 -1.65 -15.87
CA SER A 225 -2.71 -2.34 -15.49
C SER A 225 -3.00 -3.51 -16.41
N LEU A 226 -3.66 -4.53 -15.88
CA LEU A 226 -4.10 -5.70 -16.64
C LEU A 226 -5.50 -5.41 -17.21
N GLY A 227 -5.66 -5.58 -18.51
CA GLY A 227 -6.92 -5.38 -19.22
C GLY A 227 -7.14 -3.94 -19.67
N SER A 228 -7.80 -3.10 -18.89
CA SER A 228 -8.10 -1.71 -19.23
C SER A 228 -7.28 -0.71 -18.42
N LYS A 229 -7.00 0.42 -19.03
CA LYS A 229 -6.34 1.54 -18.34
C LYS A 229 -7.28 2.15 -17.30
N PRO A 230 -6.87 2.27 -16.03
CA PRO A 230 -7.71 2.83 -14.99
C PRO A 230 -7.83 4.36 -15.13
N SER A 231 -8.95 4.91 -14.68
CA SER A 231 -9.17 6.35 -14.56
C SER A 231 -8.94 6.90 -13.14
N HIS A 232 -8.64 6.02 -12.19
CA HIS A 232 -8.45 6.30 -10.77
C HIS A 232 -7.18 5.62 -10.26
N GLU A 233 -6.81 5.85 -9.04
CA GLU A 233 -5.73 5.12 -8.39
C GLU A 233 -6.12 3.66 -8.17
N VAL A 234 -5.16 2.77 -8.24
CA VAL A 234 -5.37 1.32 -8.13
C VAL A 234 -4.36 0.70 -7.19
N HIS A 235 -4.68 -0.49 -6.72
CA HIS A 235 -3.82 -1.32 -5.90
C HIS A 235 -3.89 -2.79 -6.34
N GLY A 236 -3.13 -3.67 -5.71
CA GLY A 236 -3.12 -5.09 -6.00
C GLY A 236 -1.92 -5.54 -6.81
N GLY A 237 -1.07 -4.61 -7.24
CA GLY A 237 0.21 -4.90 -7.87
C GLY A 237 1.33 -5.14 -6.87
N CYS A 238 2.55 -5.10 -7.37
CA CYS A 238 3.76 -5.24 -6.56
C CYS A 238 4.77 -4.14 -6.90
N THR A 239 4.29 -2.90 -7.05
CA THR A 239 5.17 -1.73 -7.11
C THR A 239 5.43 -1.21 -5.68
N PRO A 240 6.56 -0.51 -5.44
CA PRO A 240 6.93 -0.10 -4.08
C PRO A 240 5.93 0.80 -3.37
N GLU A 241 5.08 1.52 -4.09
CA GLU A 241 4.02 2.34 -3.52
C GLU A 241 2.77 1.54 -3.17
N GLU A 242 2.62 0.30 -3.69
CA GLU A 242 1.47 -0.57 -3.43
C GLU A 242 1.71 -1.55 -2.26
N VAL A 243 2.99 -1.90 -1.98
CA VAL A 243 3.36 -2.97 -1.02
C VAL A 243 4.02 -2.45 0.24
#